data_5e4f27f321f994dd7b68cdede34d69ee
#
_entry.id   5e4f27f321f994dd7b68cdede34d69ee
#
_cell.length_a   1.000
_cell.length_b   1.000
_cell.length_c   1.000
_cell.angle_alpha   90.00
_cell.angle_beta   90.00
_cell.angle_gamma   90.00
#
_symmetry.space_group_name_H-M   'P 1'
#
loop_
_entity.id
_entity.type
_entity.pdbx_description
1 polymer ?
#
loop_
_entity_poly.entity_id
_entity_poly.type
_entity_poly.pdbx_seq_one_letter_code
_entity_poly.pdbx_strand_id
1 'polypeptide(L)'
;MSVADVVRKTERRINALAAKRSKNAGWEPEIIGFTGYGNAERVRVLGRVLMKDPAKKRDEERNKKRGFWQFFTVELADFPVTITAGNRTVETTTDSNGYIEVLIRNHGLEPGWHEITINDTPAEVLILSPETKYGIVSDIDDTVLVTMLPRALIAAYNSWVKETDERKAVAGFNEFYAQLRRRYAGTRGEENRAPVIYLSTGAWNTFGTLKKFLHRNNLPKGPLLLTDWGPTPTGLFRSGKEHKKVRLRDLFIDFPEINWILVGDDGQYDPLIYGTAAAEHPDKVAAIAIRNLTPSEHVLSHGTAVPIEKLENKEVPFIEGADGFKLLKQIDQLPQP
;
A
#
# COMPACT_ATOMS: atom_id res chain seq x y z
N MET A 1 1.72 -30.25 -16.55
CA MET A 1 1.99 -28.81 -16.55
C MET A 1 0.64 -28.09 -16.55
N SER A 2 0.36 -27.27 -15.55
CA SER A 2 -0.92 -26.52 -15.52
C SER A 2 -0.88 -25.40 -16.57
N VAL A 3 -2.06 -24.93 -17.03
CA VAL A 3 -2.17 -23.77 -17.92
C VAL A 3 -1.42 -22.56 -17.33
N ALA A 4 -1.50 -22.38 -16.02
CA ALA A 4 -0.78 -21.35 -15.28
C ALA A 4 0.75 -21.48 -15.38
N ASP A 5 1.30 -22.69 -15.43
CA ASP A 5 2.74 -22.92 -15.59
C ASP A 5 3.22 -22.54 -17.01
N VAL A 6 2.40 -22.80 -18.01
CA VAL A 6 2.70 -22.42 -19.41
C VAL A 6 2.66 -20.91 -19.57
N VAL A 7 1.66 -20.25 -19.00
CA VAL A 7 1.52 -18.78 -19.04
C VAL A 7 2.73 -18.13 -18.36
N ARG A 8 3.11 -18.54 -17.13
CA ARG A 8 4.29 -18.01 -16.43
C ARG A 8 5.60 -18.21 -17.21
N LYS A 9 5.79 -19.40 -17.82
CA LYS A 9 7.00 -19.69 -18.61
C LYS A 9 7.07 -18.82 -19.86
N THR A 10 5.93 -18.56 -20.46
CA THR A 10 5.82 -17.69 -21.66
C THR A 10 6.09 -16.23 -21.27
N GLU A 11 5.50 -15.74 -20.19
CA GLU A 11 5.70 -14.41 -19.65
C GLU A 11 7.18 -14.15 -19.27
N ARG A 12 7.81 -15.07 -18.53
CA ARG A 12 9.24 -15.00 -18.23
C ARG A 12 10.11 -14.88 -19.48
N ARG A 13 9.78 -15.63 -20.55
CA ARG A 13 10.50 -15.55 -21.82
C ARG A 13 10.31 -14.22 -22.52
N ILE A 14 9.07 -13.70 -22.52
CA ILE A 14 8.76 -12.39 -23.11
C ILE A 14 9.48 -11.29 -22.35
N ASN A 15 9.44 -11.30 -21.01
CA ASN A 15 10.11 -10.32 -20.17
C ASN A 15 11.64 -10.38 -20.33
N ALA A 16 12.24 -11.57 -20.39
CA ALA A 16 13.66 -11.74 -20.64
C ALA A 16 14.09 -11.23 -22.03
N LEU A 17 13.27 -11.46 -23.06
CA LEU A 17 13.52 -10.92 -24.41
C LEU A 17 13.34 -9.40 -24.46
N ALA A 18 12.34 -8.87 -23.76
CA ALA A 18 12.11 -7.44 -23.63
C ALA A 18 13.28 -6.77 -22.88
N ALA A 19 13.73 -7.34 -21.75
CA ALA A 19 14.89 -6.86 -21.00
C ALA A 19 16.18 -6.85 -21.85
N LYS A 20 16.41 -7.92 -22.60
CA LYS A 20 17.57 -7.99 -23.53
C LYS A 20 17.50 -6.94 -24.63
N ARG A 21 16.32 -6.73 -25.24
CA ARG A 21 16.12 -5.68 -26.25
C ARG A 21 16.31 -4.29 -25.67
N SER A 22 15.76 -4.02 -24.49
CA SER A 22 15.90 -2.75 -23.80
C SER A 22 17.35 -2.45 -23.46
N LYS A 23 18.10 -3.45 -22.96
CA LYS A 23 19.53 -3.32 -22.71
C LYS A 23 20.33 -3.01 -23.99
N ASN A 24 20.00 -3.67 -25.10
CA ASN A 24 20.62 -3.39 -26.40
C ASN A 24 20.25 -2.00 -26.96
N ALA A 25 19.10 -1.44 -26.54
CA ALA A 25 18.65 -0.09 -26.84
C ALA A 25 19.23 0.97 -25.89
N GLY A 26 20.14 0.59 -24.98
CA GLY A 26 20.78 1.51 -24.04
C GLY A 26 19.95 1.84 -22.80
N TRP A 27 18.90 1.06 -22.51
CA TRP A 27 18.15 1.22 -21.26
C TRP A 27 18.96 0.70 -20.07
N GLU A 28 18.77 1.34 -18.91
CA GLU A 28 19.50 1.04 -17.69
C GLU A 28 18.55 0.54 -16.59
N PRO A 29 19.00 -0.34 -15.67
CA PRO A 29 18.24 -0.70 -14.48
C PRO A 29 17.99 0.51 -13.59
N GLU A 30 16.74 0.71 -13.20
CA GLU A 30 16.33 1.69 -12.18
C GLU A 30 15.72 0.94 -11.00
N ILE A 31 16.27 1.19 -9.80
CA ILE A 31 15.74 0.65 -8.56
C ILE A 31 14.77 1.67 -7.96
N ILE A 32 13.59 1.20 -7.58
CA ILE A 32 12.58 1.99 -6.88
C ILE A 32 12.42 1.39 -5.49
N GLY A 33 12.91 2.10 -4.47
CA GLY A 33 12.68 1.74 -3.08
C GLY A 33 11.29 2.16 -2.63
N PHE A 34 10.48 1.22 -2.15
CA PHE A 34 9.21 1.50 -1.51
C PHE A 34 9.38 1.67 -0.02
N THR A 35 8.40 2.29 0.65
CA THR A 35 8.46 2.45 2.10
C THR A 35 8.24 1.11 2.79
N GLY A 36 9.28 0.61 3.44
CA GLY A 36 9.23 -0.61 4.24
C GLY A 36 8.77 -0.38 5.67
N TYR A 37 8.64 -1.46 6.43
CA TYR A 37 8.23 -1.41 7.84
C TYR A 37 8.82 -2.57 8.64
N GLY A 38 8.86 -2.39 9.94
CA GLY A 38 9.37 -3.43 10.83
C GLY A 38 9.26 -3.08 12.30
N ASN A 39 9.86 -3.92 13.13
CA ASN A 39 10.01 -3.75 14.56
C ASN A 39 11.49 -3.94 14.95
N ALA A 40 11.83 -3.93 16.23
CA ALA A 40 13.22 -4.07 16.70
C ALA A 40 13.93 -5.36 16.23
N GLU A 41 13.19 -6.42 15.92
CA GLU A 41 13.74 -7.72 15.53
C GLU A 41 13.92 -7.89 14.03
N ARG A 42 12.99 -7.32 13.23
CA ARG A 42 12.91 -7.54 11.79
C ARG A 42 12.37 -6.33 11.05
N VAL A 43 12.89 -6.09 9.85
CA VAL A 43 12.42 -5.08 8.91
C VAL A 43 12.10 -5.72 7.56
N ARG A 44 10.94 -5.40 7.02
CA ARG A 44 10.50 -5.79 5.67
C ARG A 44 10.88 -4.69 4.70
N VAL A 45 11.80 -4.99 3.81
CA VAL A 45 12.25 -4.08 2.76
C VAL A 45 11.51 -4.38 1.47
N LEU A 46 10.97 -3.35 0.85
CA LEU A 46 10.13 -3.42 -0.34
C LEU A 46 10.75 -2.57 -1.45
N GLY A 47 10.72 -3.07 -2.68
CA GLY A 47 11.21 -2.32 -3.83
C GLY A 47 10.90 -3.01 -5.16
N ARG A 48 11.34 -2.39 -6.26
CA ARG A 48 11.21 -2.95 -7.60
C ARG A 48 12.37 -2.51 -8.49
N VAL A 49 12.79 -3.37 -9.41
CA VAL A 49 13.80 -3.05 -10.43
C VAL A 49 13.17 -3.12 -11.82
N LEU A 50 13.31 -2.03 -12.55
CA LEU A 50 12.73 -1.86 -13.89
C LEU A 50 13.81 -1.36 -14.86
N MET A 51 13.67 -1.68 -16.14
CA MET A 51 14.48 -1.05 -17.20
C MET A 51 13.93 0.32 -17.53
N LYS A 52 14.74 1.34 -17.53
CA LYS A 52 14.40 2.72 -17.88
C LYS A 52 15.20 3.21 -19.08
N ASP A 53 14.50 3.88 -19.98
CA ASP A 53 15.09 4.59 -21.10
C ASP A 53 15.73 5.91 -20.60
N PRO A 54 17.07 6.05 -20.65
CA PRO A 54 17.75 7.26 -20.16
C PRO A 54 17.40 8.52 -20.99
N ALA A 55 16.97 8.37 -22.25
CA ALA A 55 16.52 9.50 -23.06
C ALA A 55 15.21 10.11 -22.54
N LYS A 56 14.32 9.27 -22.00
CA LYS A 56 13.04 9.72 -21.39
C LYS A 56 13.23 10.39 -20.05
N LYS A 57 14.29 10.08 -19.29
CA LYS A 57 14.60 10.73 -18.02
C LYS A 57 14.79 12.25 -18.18
N ARG A 58 15.41 12.70 -19.28
CA ARG A 58 15.61 14.12 -19.59
C ARG A 58 14.30 14.83 -20.01
N ASP A 59 13.41 14.12 -20.70
CA ASP A 59 12.10 14.68 -21.10
C ASP A 59 11.10 14.71 -19.97
N GLU A 60 11.17 13.79 -19.01
CA GLU A 60 10.35 13.78 -17.79
C GLU A 60 10.65 14.94 -16.86
N GLU A 61 11.89 15.40 -16.77
CA GLU A 61 12.27 16.60 -16.03
C GLU A 61 11.77 17.88 -16.70
N ARG A 62 11.62 17.89 -18.04
CA ARG A 62 11.17 19.04 -18.82
C ARG A 62 9.65 19.11 -19.03
N ASN A 63 8.95 17.99 -19.10
CA ASN A 63 7.53 17.93 -19.43
C ASN A 63 6.71 17.32 -18.27
N LYS A 64 5.79 18.10 -17.68
CA LYS A 64 4.79 17.67 -16.69
C LYS A 64 3.78 16.60 -17.19
N LYS A 65 3.93 16.10 -18.42
CA LYS A 65 3.03 15.11 -19.05
C LYS A 65 3.49 13.67 -18.79
N ARG A 66 3.43 13.24 -17.52
CA ARG A 66 3.85 11.92 -17.05
C ARG A 66 2.66 10.99 -16.87
N GLY A 67 2.14 10.34 -17.87
CA GLY A 67 0.98 9.50 -17.58
C GLY A 67 1.06 8.10 -18.18
N PHE A 68 1.20 8.01 -19.47
CA PHE A 68 0.96 6.77 -20.19
C PHE A 68 2.16 5.82 -20.23
N TRP A 69 3.40 6.35 -20.31
CA TRP A 69 4.60 5.56 -20.53
C TRP A 69 5.18 4.90 -19.28
N GLN A 70 4.72 5.27 -18.08
CA GLN A 70 5.12 4.61 -16.81
C GLN A 70 4.58 3.17 -16.70
N PHE A 71 3.67 2.76 -17.59
CA PHE A 71 3.08 1.42 -17.60
C PHE A 71 3.79 0.43 -18.52
N PHE A 72 4.55 0.92 -19.48
CA PHE A 72 5.39 0.07 -20.32
C PHE A 72 6.80 0.01 -19.73
N THR A 73 6.88 -0.52 -18.52
CA THR A 73 8.14 -0.82 -17.85
C THR A 73 8.53 -2.27 -18.17
N VAL A 74 9.80 -2.49 -18.42
CA VAL A 74 10.35 -3.84 -18.56
C VAL A 74 10.90 -4.25 -17.21
N GLU A 75 10.32 -5.29 -16.65
CA GLU A 75 10.68 -5.83 -15.35
C GLU A 75 12.00 -6.59 -15.44
N LEU A 76 12.84 -6.48 -14.41
CA LEU A 76 14.07 -7.23 -14.31
C LEU A 76 13.95 -8.36 -13.30
N ALA A 77 13.70 -9.56 -13.79
CA ALA A 77 13.72 -10.78 -13.00
C ALA A 77 15.18 -11.19 -12.70
N ASP A 78 15.38 -11.84 -11.55
CA ASP A 78 16.65 -12.39 -11.10
C ASP A 78 17.79 -11.35 -11.08
N PHE A 79 17.45 -10.06 -10.94
CA PHE A 79 18.42 -8.98 -10.86
C PHE A 79 19.06 -8.95 -9.46
N PRO A 80 20.41 -8.99 -9.35
CA PRO A 80 21.09 -8.99 -8.07
C PRO A 80 20.94 -7.65 -7.37
N VAL A 81 20.57 -7.68 -6.09
CA VAL A 81 20.45 -6.51 -5.22
C VAL A 81 21.14 -6.75 -3.90
N THR A 82 21.81 -5.72 -3.41
CA THR A 82 22.41 -5.64 -2.09
C THR A 82 21.62 -4.65 -1.26
N ILE A 83 21.07 -5.09 -0.12
CA ILE A 83 20.25 -4.27 0.75
C ILE A 83 21.01 -4.04 2.04
N THR A 84 21.22 -2.77 2.41
CA THR A 84 21.83 -2.41 3.71
C THR A 84 20.79 -1.72 4.58
N ALA A 85 20.50 -2.34 5.72
CA ALA A 85 19.57 -1.84 6.72
C ALA A 85 20.22 -1.89 8.10
N GLY A 86 20.49 -0.72 8.68
CA GLY A 86 21.23 -0.62 9.95
C GLY A 86 22.60 -1.28 9.87
N ASN A 87 22.84 -2.26 10.71
CA ASN A 87 24.10 -3.01 10.77
C ASN A 87 24.11 -4.29 9.92
N ARG A 88 23.10 -4.48 9.05
CA ARG A 88 22.97 -5.68 8.22
C ARG A 88 23.03 -5.34 6.73
N THR A 89 23.79 -6.14 6.01
CA THR A 89 23.78 -6.18 4.55
C THR A 89 23.38 -7.57 4.09
N VAL A 90 22.42 -7.62 3.15
CA VAL A 90 21.86 -8.86 2.61
C VAL A 90 21.90 -8.80 1.09
N GLU A 91 22.40 -9.85 0.46
CA GLU A 91 22.37 -10.03 -0.98
C GLU A 91 21.21 -10.94 -1.37
N THR A 92 20.47 -10.56 -2.39
CA THR A 92 19.35 -11.31 -2.94
C THR A 92 19.14 -11.01 -4.42
N THR A 93 18.04 -11.51 -4.99
CA THR A 93 17.63 -11.19 -6.37
C THR A 93 16.17 -10.79 -6.39
N THR A 94 15.78 -10.03 -7.40
CA THR A 94 14.37 -9.72 -7.66
C THR A 94 13.59 -10.97 -8.05
N ASP A 95 12.28 -10.96 -7.81
CA ASP A 95 11.37 -11.98 -8.30
C ASP A 95 11.14 -11.89 -9.82
N SER A 96 10.26 -12.75 -10.36
CA SER A 96 9.94 -12.78 -11.80
C SER A 96 9.34 -11.49 -12.36
N ASN A 97 8.84 -10.60 -11.51
CA ASN A 97 8.21 -9.33 -11.86
C ASN A 97 9.06 -8.12 -11.43
N GLY A 98 10.32 -8.39 -11.09
CA GLY A 98 11.28 -7.36 -10.67
C GLY A 98 11.08 -6.85 -9.25
N TYR A 99 10.23 -7.47 -8.41
CA TYR A 99 10.00 -7.03 -7.04
C TYR A 99 11.08 -7.52 -6.09
N ILE A 100 11.28 -6.71 -5.07
CA ILE A 100 12.11 -6.97 -3.89
C ILE A 100 11.15 -7.00 -2.70
N GLU A 101 11.08 -8.13 -2.00
CA GLU A 101 10.44 -8.25 -0.69
C GLU A 101 11.33 -9.12 0.18
N VAL A 102 12.04 -8.49 1.11
CA VAL A 102 13.05 -9.16 1.96
C VAL A 102 12.81 -8.82 3.41
N LEU A 103 12.82 -9.85 4.25
CA LEU A 103 12.74 -9.72 5.70
C LEU A 103 14.15 -9.82 6.29
N ILE A 104 14.68 -8.71 6.79
CA ILE A 104 16.01 -8.63 7.41
C ILE A 104 15.84 -8.68 8.92
N ARG A 105 16.55 -9.60 9.58
CA ARG A 105 16.53 -9.79 11.02
C ARG A 105 17.76 -9.16 11.68
N ASN A 106 17.60 -8.76 12.96
CA ASN A 106 18.71 -8.23 13.79
C ASN A 106 19.43 -7.04 13.13
N HIS A 107 18.65 -6.11 12.53
CA HIS A 107 19.14 -4.97 11.78
C HIS A 107 19.72 -3.84 12.65
N GLY A 108 19.40 -3.80 13.95
CA GLY A 108 19.90 -2.79 14.88
C GLY A 108 19.38 -1.37 14.69
N LEU A 109 18.28 -1.17 13.92
CA LEU A 109 17.62 0.12 13.79
C LEU A 109 16.72 0.36 15.00
N GLU A 110 16.80 1.57 15.56
CA GLU A 110 15.94 2.03 16.65
C GLU A 110 14.52 2.33 16.15
N PRO A 111 13.51 2.45 17.03
CA PRO A 111 12.18 2.89 16.62
C PRO A 111 12.20 4.26 15.93
N GLY A 112 11.39 4.39 14.88
CA GLY A 112 11.30 5.61 14.08
C GLY A 112 11.50 5.40 12.58
N TRP A 113 11.66 6.52 11.86
CA TRP A 113 11.93 6.53 10.43
C TRP A 113 13.43 6.44 10.16
N HIS A 114 13.81 5.52 9.28
CA HIS A 114 15.20 5.34 8.84
C HIS A 114 15.30 5.32 7.34
N GLU A 115 16.45 5.76 6.84
CA GLU A 115 16.87 5.53 5.47
C GLU A 115 17.72 4.25 5.42
N ILE A 116 17.44 3.42 4.44
CA ILE A 116 18.19 2.22 4.08
C ILE A 116 18.62 2.32 2.62
N THR A 117 19.46 1.42 2.14
CA THR A 117 19.86 1.40 0.73
C THR A 117 19.54 0.07 0.08
N ILE A 118 19.08 0.13 -1.17
CA ILE A 118 18.97 -1.01 -2.09
C ILE A 118 19.96 -0.73 -3.23
N ASN A 119 21.07 -1.45 -3.28
CA ASN A 119 22.32 -1.01 -3.90
C ASN A 119 22.63 0.41 -3.38
N ASP A 120 22.79 1.40 -4.26
CA ASP A 120 23.03 2.80 -3.87
C ASP A 120 21.75 3.66 -3.85
N THR A 121 20.56 3.04 -4.02
CA THR A 121 19.28 3.74 -4.05
C THR A 121 18.69 3.84 -2.65
N PRO A 122 18.41 5.06 -2.14
CA PRO A 122 17.79 5.23 -0.83
C PRO A 122 16.34 4.74 -0.83
N ALA A 123 15.94 4.12 0.27
CA ALA A 123 14.57 3.74 0.58
C ALA A 123 14.27 4.04 2.05
N GLU A 124 13.01 4.30 2.38
CA GLU A 124 12.61 4.59 3.75
C GLU A 124 11.98 3.37 4.41
N VAL A 125 12.24 3.20 5.69
CA VAL A 125 11.57 2.19 6.54
C VAL A 125 11.07 2.81 7.83
N LEU A 126 9.92 2.34 8.30
CA LEU A 126 9.36 2.70 9.61
C LEU A 126 9.56 1.53 10.57
N ILE A 127 10.31 1.74 11.63
CA ILE A 127 10.48 0.77 12.72
C ILE A 127 9.53 1.14 13.85
N LEU A 128 8.57 0.26 14.13
CA LEU A 128 7.61 0.46 15.21
C LEU A 128 8.24 0.14 16.56
N SER A 129 7.93 0.98 17.55
CA SER A 129 8.35 0.78 18.93
C SER A 129 7.69 -0.47 19.51
N PRO A 130 8.39 -1.25 20.36
CA PRO A 130 7.77 -2.35 21.12
C PRO A 130 6.71 -1.85 22.11
N GLU A 131 6.70 -0.55 22.42
CA GLU A 131 5.68 0.08 23.29
C GLU A 131 4.39 0.40 22.50
N THR A 132 4.39 0.30 21.16
CA THR A 132 3.22 0.56 20.32
C THR A 132 2.16 -0.50 20.59
N LYS A 133 1.00 -0.09 21.12
CA LYS A 133 -0.13 -0.99 21.41
C LYS A 133 -1.25 -0.87 20.36
N TYR A 134 -1.32 0.25 19.65
CA TYR A 134 -2.34 0.49 18.64
C TYR A 134 -1.72 1.01 17.35
N GLY A 135 -2.26 0.57 16.22
CA GLY A 135 -1.91 1.04 14.90
C GLY A 135 -3.15 1.23 14.03
N ILE A 136 -3.00 1.91 12.93
CA ILE A 136 -4.07 2.18 11.97
C ILE A 136 -3.70 1.53 10.65
N VAL A 137 -4.57 0.68 10.10
CA VAL A 137 -4.51 0.23 8.71
C VAL A 137 -5.60 0.94 7.94
N SER A 138 -5.20 1.69 6.92
CA SER A 138 -6.13 2.51 6.13
C SER A 138 -6.13 2.09 4.67
N ASP A 139 -7.29 1.91 4.09
CA ASP A 139 -7.43 1.96 2.63
C ASP A 139 -7.19 3.38 2.11
N ILE A 140 -6.99 3.53 0.80
CA ILE A 140 -6.71 4.80 0.13
C ILE A 140 -7.85 5.20 -0.80
N ASP A 141 -8.15 4.34 -1.79
CA ASP A 141 -9.08 4.64 -2.87
C ASP A 141 -10.52 4.67 -2.32
N ASP A 142 -11.25 5.75 -2.59
CA ASP A 142 -12.58 6.03 -2.06
C ASP A 142 -12.68 6.11 -0.52
N THR A 143 -11.58 5.91 0.20
CA THR A 143 -11.47 6.15 1.65
C THR A 143 -10.93 7.56 1.93
N VAL A 144 -9.67 7.83 1.63
CA VAL A 144 -9.03 9.15 1.82
C VAL A 144 -8.93 9.95 0.55
N LEU A 145 -9.04 9.30 -0.59
CA LEU A 145 -8.97 9.83 -1.96
C LEU A 145 -10.28 9.58 -2.68
N VAL A 146 -10.90 10.62 -3.24
CA VAL A 146 -12.09 10.46 -4.10
C VAL A 146 -11.66 10.00 -5.49
N THR A 147 -12.00 8.75 -5.84
CA THR A 147 -11.51 8.13 -7.09
C THR A 147 -12.32 8.55 -8.31
N MET A 148 -13.64 8.71 -8.21
CA MET A 148 -14.57 9.16 -9.29
C MET A 148 -14.42 8.43 -10.64
N LEU A 149 -13.91 7.19 -10.67
CA LEU A 149 -13.66 6.43 -11.87
C LEU A 149 -14.34 5.06 -11.87
N PRO A 150 -15.00 4.68 -13.01
CA PRO A 150 -15.53 3.33 -13.17
C PRO A 150 -14.42 2.27 -13.05
N ARG A 151 -14.68 1.21 -12.33
CA ARG A 151 -13.73 0.10 -12.09
C ARG A 151 -13.24 -0.56 -13.39
N ALA A 152 -14.09 -0.63 -14.42
CA ALA A 152 -13.70 -1.10 -15.75
C ALA A 152 -12.59 -0.23 -16.38
N LEU A 153 -12.45 1.03 -15.94
CA LEU A 153 -11.39 1.94 -16.36
C LEU A 153 -10.19 1.94 -15.41
N ILE A 154 -10.22 1.19 -14.30
CA ILE A 154 -9.05 1.09 -13.40
C ILE A 154 -7.87 0.41 -14.11
N ALA A 155 -8.09 -0.49 -15.06
CA ALA A 155 -7.05 -0.97 -15.97
C ALA A 155 -6.55 0.15 -16.91
N ALA A 156 -7.44 1.06 -17.36
CA ALA A 156 -7.09 2.29 -18.05
C ALA A 156 -6.70 3.45 -17.09
N TYR A 157 -7.03 3.35 -15.80
CA TYR A 157 -6.64 4.25 -14.73
C TYR A 157 -5.13 4.40 -14.60
N ASN A 158 -4.43 3.37 -14.90
CA ASN A 158 -3.00 3.40 -15.08
C ASN A 158 -2.56 4.38 -16.19
N SER A 159 -3.36 4.64 -17.21
CA SER A 159 -3.07 5.64 -18.23
C SER A 159 -3.51 7.07 -17.85
N TRP A 160 -4.28 7.22 -16.77
CA TRP A 160 -4.87 8.48 -16.32
C TRP A 160 -4.14 9.13 -15.12
N VAL A 161 -2.98 8.63 -14.73
CA VAL A 161 -2.10 9.26 -13.73
C VAL A 161 -1.67 10.69 -14.14
N LYS A 162 -2.11 11.16 -15.29
CA LYS A 162 -1.85 12.52 -15.78
C LYS A 162 -2.40 13.64 -14.91
N GLU A 163 -3.40 13.38 -14.06
CA GLU A 163 -4.12 14.43 -13.34
C GLU A 163 -4.19 14.19 -11.82
N THR A 164 -3.18 13.53 -11.26
CA THR A 164 -3.13 13.27 -9.80
C THR A 164 -3.02 14.55 -8.98
N ASP A 165 -2.62 15.64 -9.60
CA ASP A 165 -2.58 16.95 -8.94
C ASP A 165 -3.99 17.51 -8.68
N GLU A 166 -5.03 16.98 -9.31
CA GLU A 166 -6.44 17.40 -9.18
C GLU A 166 -7.28 16.49 -8.29
N ARG A 167 -6.73 15.36 -7.81
CA ARG A 167 -7.49 14.46 -6.94
C ARG A 167 -7.81 15.09 -5.61
N LYS A 168 -9.09 15.06 -5.26
CA LYS A 168 -9.59 15.61 -4.01
C LYS A 168 -9.43 14.60 -2.88
N ALA A 169 -8.89 15.05 -1.76
CA ALA A 169 -8.98 14.30 -0.53
C ALA A 169 -10.43 14.33 -0.02
N VAL A 170 -10.84 13.26 0.64
CA VAL A 170 -12.12 13.24 1.37
C VAL A 170 -12.01 14.18 2.56
N ALA A 171 -13.00 15.05 2.73
CA ALA A 171 -12.99 16.07 3.75
C ALA A 171 -12.85 15.49 5.17
N GLY A 172 -12.05 16.14 6.01
CA GLY A 172 -11.92 15.82 7.44
C GLY A 172 -11.08 14.60 7.79
N PHE A 173 -10.53 13.86 6.81
CA PHE A 173 -9.71 12.69 7.13
C PHE A 173 -8.36 13.04 7.76
N ASN A 174 -7.76 14.17 7.41
CA ASN A 174 -6.55 14.67 8.08
C ASN A 174 -6.80 14.92 9.57
N GLU A 175 -7.93 15.56 9.93
CA GLU A 175 -8.34 15.78 11.32
C GLU A 175 -8.69 14.48 12.03
N PHE A 176 -9.45 13.60 11.38
CA PHE A 176 -9.80 12.29 11.91
C PHE A 176 -8.55 11.48 12.26
N TYR A 177 -7.58 11.37 11.34
CA TYR A 177 -6.34 10.67 11.64
C TYR A 177 -5.48 11.38 12.68
N ALA A 178 -5.44 12.70 12.69
CA ALA A 178 -4.70 13.44 13.71
C ALA A 178 -5.24 13.14 15.11
N GLN A 179 -6.57 13.08 15.27
CA GLN A 179 -7.20 12.74 16.55
C GLN A 179 -7.04 11.26 16.88
N LEU A 180 -7.25 10.37 15.91
CA LEU A 180 -7.12 8.93 16.11
C LEU A 180 -5.68 8.57 16.57
N ARG A 181 -4.68 9.14 15.90
CA ARG A 181 -3.28 8.92 16.25
C ARG A 181 -2.90 9.48 17.63
N ARG A 182 -3.51 10.61 18.06
CA ARG A 182 -3.32 11.14 19.42
C ARG A 182 -3.99 10.29 20.47
N ARG A 183 -5.23 9.86 20.22
CA ARG A 183 -6.00 9.02 21.13
C ARG A 183 -5.25 7.74 21.49
N TYR A 184 -4.62 7.13 20.50
CA TYR A 184 -3.89 5.87 20.64
C TYR A 184 -2.36 6.06 20.69
N ALA A 185 -1.90 7.25 21.06
CA ALA A 185 -0.49 7.50 21.27
C ALA A 185 0.00 6.74 22.50
N GLY A 186 1.22 6.24 22.44
CA GLY A 186 1.90 5.72 23.62
C GLY A 186 2.28 6.82 24.62
N THR A 187 2.82 6.43 25.76
CA THR A 187 3.11 7.31 26.90
C THR A 187 4.17 8.39 26.65
N ARG A 188 4.91 8.35 25.55
CA ARG A 188 6.02 9.27 25.23
C ARG A 188 5.66 10.46 24.33
N GLY A 189 4.40 10.83 24.20
CA GLY A 189 3.98 12.04 23.48
C GLY A 189 3.97 11.94 21.94
N GLU A 190 4.35 13.03 21.23
CA GLU A 190 4.18 13.14 19.79
C GLU A 190 4.95 12.09 18.97
N GLU A 191 6.12 11.66 19.45
CA GLU A 191 6.95 10.64 18.78
C GLU A 191 6.31 9.25 18.80
N ASN A 192 5.38 9.01 19.74
CA ASN A 192 4.68 7.73 19.92
C ASN A 192 3.22 7.75 19.44
N ARG A 193 2.88 8.61 18.50
CA ARG A 193 1.56 8.58 17.88
C ARG A 193 1.34 7.26 17.15
N ALA A 194 0.12 6.70 17.24
CA ALA A 194 -0.22 5.46 16.55
C ALA A 194 0.23 5.51 15.07
N PRO A 195 0.99 4.53 14.59
CA PRO A 195 1.45 4.47 13.20
C PRO A 195 0.26 4.26 12.25
N VAL A 196 0.40 4.77 11.02
CA VAL A 196 -0.56 4.49 9.94
C VAL A 196 0.15 3.68 8.86
N ILE A 197 -0.46 2.57 8.46
CA ILE A 197 -0.04 1.75 7.32
C ILE A 197 -1.18 1.79 6.30
N TYR A 198 -0.88 2.18 5.07
CA TYR A 198 -1.85 2.25 4.00
C TYR A 198 -1.87 0.94 3.21
N LEU A 199 -3.06 0.40 2.99
CA LEU A 199 -3.28 -0.88 2.34
C LEU A 199 -4.28 -0.71 1.19
N SER A 200 -3.81 -0.58 -0.03
CA SER A 200 -4.63 -0.33 -1.21
C SER A 200 -4.51 -1.44 -2.26
N THR A 201 -5.56 -1.61 -3.05
CA THR A 201 -5.55 -2.44 -4.26
C THR A 201 -4.91 -1.74 -5.46
N GLY A 202 -4.47 -0.50 -5.29
CA GLY A 202 -3.72 0.26 -6.29
C GLY A 202 -2.36 -0.36 -6.61
N ALA A 203 -1.88 -0.19 -7.82
CA ALA A 203 -0.62 -0.77 -8.27
C ALA A 203 0.60 0.01 -7.79
N TRP A 204 1.74 -0.67 -7.61
CA TRP A 204 3.00 -0.09 -7.15
C TRP A 204 3.51 1.08 -8.00
N ASN A 205 3.16 1.17 -9.28
CA ASN A 205 3.50 2.31 -10.13
C ASN A 205 2.84 3.63 -9.69
N THR A 206 1.81 3.57 -8.84
CA THR A 206 1.16 4.75 -8.23
C THR A 206 1.85 5.23 -6.96
N PHE A 207 2.85 4.49 -6.43
CA PHE A 207 3.53 4.75 -5.16
C PHE A 207 3.97 6.22 -4.99
N GLY A 208 4.74 6.73 -5.94
CA GLY A 208 5.27 8.11 -5.86
C GLY A 208 4.17 9.18 -5.89
N THR A 209 3.10 8.91 -6.60
CA THR A 209 1.92 9.77 -6.72
C THR A 209 1.09 9.77 -5.44
N LEU A 210 0.83 8.59 -4.86
CA LEU A 210 0.12 8.45 -3.59
C LEU A 210 0.92 9.07 -2.44
N LYS A 211 2.23 8.87 -2.39
CA LYS A 211 3.11 9.53 -1.39
C LYS A 211 3.00 11.05 -1.44
N LYS A 212 2.99 11.65 -2.64
CA LYS A 212 2.78 13.10 -2.84
C LYS A 212 1.38 13.53 -2.43
N PHE A 213 0.35 12.75 -2.77
CA PHE A 213 -1.04 13.02 -2.39
C PHE A 213 -1.20 13.05 -0.86
N LEU A 214 -0.70 12.05 -0.14
CA LEU A 214 -0.74 12.01 1.32
C LEU A 214 -0.09 13.26 1.93
N HIS A 215 1.11 13.61 1.46
CA HIS A 215 1.83 14.78 1.95
C HIS A 215 1.08 16.09 1.69
N ARG A 216 0.55 16.31 0.48
CA ARG A 216 -0.18 17.55 0.12
C ARG A 216 -1.46 17.75 0.92
N ASN A 217 -2.11 16.66 1.32
CA ASN A 217 -3.37 16.70 2.06
C ASN A 217 -3.18 16.57 3.57
N ASN A 218 -1.95 16.72 4.07
CA ASN A 218 -1.61 16.60 5.49
C ASN A 218 -2.09 15.27 6.11
N LEU A 219 -2.12 14.21 5.31
CA LEU A 219 -2.39 12.86 5.79
C LEU A 219 -1.12 12.27 6.41
N PRO A 220 -1.21 11.41 7.41
CA PRO A 220 -0.04 10.84 8.07
C PRO A 220 0.91 10.15 7.10
N LYS A 221 2.22 10.36 7.27
CA LYS A 221 3.23 9.56 6.57
C LYS A 221 3.16 8.12 7.07
N GLY A 222 3.17 7.15 6.17
CA GLY A 222 3.12 5.73 6.48
C GLY A 222 3.58 4.85 5.33
N PRO A 223 3.92 3.58 5.60
CA PRO A 223 4.13 2.58 4.57
C PRO A 223 2.90 2.43 3.67
N LEU A 224 3.15 2.20 2.38
CA LEU A 224 2.13 1.98 1.36
C LEU A 224 2.24 0.53 0.88
N LEU A 225 1.26 -0.31 1.22
CA LEU A 225 1.18 -1.71 0.79
C LEU A 225 0.26 -1.78 -0.43
N LEU A 226 0.86 -1.72 -1.60
CA LEU A 226 0.18 -1.69 -2.88
C LEU A 226 0.19 -3.08 -3.53
N THR A 227 -0.64 -3.29 -4.54
CA THR A 227 -0.73 -4.57 -5.21
C THR A 227 0.17 -4.64 -6.45
N ASP A 228 0.48 -5.86 -6.84
CA ASP A 228 1.06 -6.14 -8.15
C ASP A 228 -0.08 -6.46 -9.14
N TRP A 229 -0.04 -5.81 -10.30
CA TRP A 229 -0.96 -6.10 -11.39
C TRP A 229 -0.26 -7.04 -12.38
N GLY A 230 -0.49 -8.32 -12.23
CA GLY A 230 0.07 -9.32 -13.11
C GLY A 230 -0.61 -10.68 -12.94
N PRO A 231 -0.38 -11.60 -13.86
CA PRO A 231 -0.92 -12.95 -13.77
C PRO A 231 -0.35 -13.67 -12.55
N THR A 232 -1.22 -14.42 -11.87
CA THR A 232 -0.86 -15.25 -10.72
C THR A 232 -0.84 -16.71 -11.10
N PRO A 233 -0.27 -17.59 -10.25
CA PRO A 233 -0.33 -19.03 -10.47
C PRO A 233 -1.75 -19.58 -10.60
N THR A 234 -2.74 -18.89 -10.06
CA THR A 234 -4.13 -19.34 -9.95
C THR A 234 -5.13 -18.49 -10.75
N GLY A 235 -4.67 -17.39 -11.38
CA GLY A 235 -5.55 -16.50 -12.15
C GLY A 235 -4.79 -15.50 -13.02
N LEU A 236 -5.50 -14.89 -13.98
CA LEU A 236 -4.94 -13.87 -14.87
C LEU A 236 -4.60 -12.55 -14.16
N PHE A 237 -5.23 -12.30 -12.99
CA PHE A 237 -4.98 -11.11 -12.17
C PHE A 237 -5.04 -11.47 -10.69
N ARG A 238 -4.19 -10.85 -9.87
CA ARG A 238 -4.32 -10.93 -8.41
C ARG A 238 -5.65 -10.31 -7.98
N SER A 239 -6.39 -11.02 -7.13
CA SER A 239 -7.57 -10.46 -6.50
C SER A 239 -7.14 -9.40 -5.47
N GLY A 240 -7.60 -8.15 -5.64
CA GLY A 240 -7.36 -7.09 -4.65
C GLY A 240 -7.87 -7.47 -3.25
N LYS A 241 -8.94 -8.26 -3.19
CA LYS A 241 -9.49 -8.84 -1.96
C LYS A 241 -8.47 -9.76 -1.26
N GLU A 242 -7.85 -10.67 -2.00
CA GLU A 242 -6.84 -11.59 -1.44
C GLU A 242 -5.57 -10.83 -1.02
N HIS A 243 -5.17 -9.81 -1.78
CA HIS A 243 -4.04 -8.95 -1.41
C HIS A 243 -4.28 -8.30 -0.03
N LYS A 244 -5.44 -7.65 0.19
CA LYS A 244 -5.76 -7.03 1.48
C LYS A 244 -5.75 -8.03 2.63
N LYS A 245 -6.33 -9.22 2.44
CA LYS A 245 -6.33 -10.28 3.45
C LYS A 245 -4.93 -10.75 3.82
N VAL A 246 -4.09 -11.01 2.81
CA VAL A 246 -2.71 -11.47 3.03
C VAL A 246 -1.92 -10.41 3.78
N ARG A 247 -1.99 -9.13 3.35
CA ARG A 247 -1.24 -8.04 4.01
C ARG A 247 -1.72 -7.76 5.43
N LEU A 248 -3.02 -7.87 5.73
CA LEU A 248 -3.52 -7.81 7.11
C LEU A 248 -2.94 -8.92 7.98
N ARG A 249 -2.92 -10.16 7.48
CA ARG A 249 -2.29 -11.29 8.19
C ARG A 249 -0.79 -11.08 8.41
N ASP A 250 -0.08 -10.58 7.39
CA ASP A 250 1.35 -10.24 7.53
C ASP A 250 1.55 -9.23 8.67
N LEU A 251 0.71 -8.18 8.76
CA LEU A 251 0.78 -7.19 9.83
C LEU A 251 0.49 -7.80 11.21
N PHE A 252 -0.49 -8.69 11.33
CA PHE A 252 -0.82 -9.36 12.59
C PHE A 252 0.32 -10.28 13.06
N ILE A 253 1.02 -10.93 12.11
CA ILE A 253 2.19 -11.78 12.40
C ILE A 253 3.43 -10.93 12.72
N ASP A 254 3.64 -9.84 11.96
CA ASP A 254 4.81 -8.99 12.13
C ASP A 254 4.73 -8.15 13.43
N PHE A 255 3.50 -7.86 13.89
CA PHE A 255 3.22 -7.03 15.07
C PHE A 255 2.19 -7.68 16.00
N PRO A 256 2.54 -8.79 16.69
CA PRO A 256 1.59 -9.53 17.50
C PRO A 256 1.05 -8.76 18.72
N GLU A 257 1.74 -7.70 19.13
CA GLU A 257 1.35 -6.87 20.30
C GLU A 257 0.49 -5.64 19.91
N ILE A 258 0.23 -5.41 18.61
CA ILE A 258 -0.50 -4.25 18.15
C ILE A 258 -1.96 -4.63 17.86
N ASN A 259 -2.87 -3.84 18.41
CA ASN A 259 -4.29 -3.86 18.10
C ASN A 259 -4.59 -2.83 16.99
N TRP A 260 -5.13 -3.27 15.87
CA TRP A 260 -5.30 -2.46 14.69
C TRP A 260 -6.69 -1.83 14.59
N ILE A 261 -6.73 -0.56 14.24
CA ILE A 261 -7.95 0.13 13.82
C ILE A 261 -7.97 0.09 12.30
N LEU A 262 -9.00 -0.54 11.72
CA LEU A 262 -9.14 -0.73 10.29
C LEU A 262 -10.04 0.36 9.71
N VAL A 263 -9.53 1.13 8.76
CA VAL A 263 -10.24 2.26 8.14
C VAL A 263 -10.40 1.99 6.65
N GLY A 264 -11.62 2.05 6.13
CA GLY A 264 -11.93 1.76 4.73
C GLY A 264 -13.24 2.44 4.28
N ASP A 265 -13.76 1.99 3.15
CA ASP A 265 -15.01 2.46 2.56
C ASP A 265 -16.01 1.31 2.34
N ASP A 266 -17.27 1.66 2.06
CA ASP A 266 -18.33 0.68 1.78
C ASP A 266 -18.57 0.46 0.27
N GLY A 267 -17.80 1.07 -0.60
CA GLY A 267 -17.90 0.92 -2.05
C GLY A 267 -17.27 -0.37 -2.58
N GLN A 268 -16.42 -1.01 -1.79
CA GLN A 268 -15.74 -2.25 -2.16
C GLN A 268 -15.90 -3.32 -1.06
N TYR A 269 -14.88 -4.17 -0.90
CA TYR A 269 -14.94 -5.33 0.00
C TYR A 269 -14.41 -5.03 1.41
N ASP A 270 -14.10 -3.77 1.77
CA ASP A 270 -13.51 -3.46 3.07
C ASP A 270 -14.37 -3.88 4.26
N PRO A 271 -15.70 -3.63 4.28
CA PRO A 271 -16.53 -4.10 5.38
C PRO A 271 -16.49 -5.63 5.54
N LEU A 272 -16.48 -6.37 4.43
CA LEU A 272 -16.40 -7.82 4.43
C LEU A 272 -15.01 -8.32 4.88
N ILE A 273 -13.92 -7.71 4.36
CA ILE A 273 -12.54 -8.10 4.69
C ILE A 273 -12.25 -7.80 6.15
N TYR A 274 -12.62 -6.60 6.63
CA TYR A 274 -12.35 -6.16 7.99
C TYR A 274 -13.23 -6.90 9.01
N GLY A 275 -14.50 -7.13 8.68
CA GLY A 275 -15.38 -7.95 9.51
C GLY A 275 -14.90 -9.40 9.64
N THR A 276 -14.40 -9.99 8.53
CA THR A 276 -13.78 -11.32 8.55
C THR A 276 -12.52 -11.32 9.40
N ALA A 277 -11.63 -10.32 9.23
CA ALA A 277 -10.40 -10.21 10.00
C ALA A 277 -10.68 -10.05 11.51
N ALA A 278 -11.71 -9.26 11.88
CA ALA A 278 -12.13 -9.09 13.25
C ALA A 278 -12.73 -10.38 13.86
N ALA A 279 -13.47 -11.16 13.07
CA ALA A 279 -14.01 -12.44 13.51
C ALA A 279 -12.93 -13.52 13.69
N GLU A 280 -11.96 -13.58 12.77
CA GLU A 280 -10.85 -14.53 12.82
C GLU A 280 -9.78 -14.15 13.87
N HIS A 281 -9.60 -12.85 14.13
CA HIS A 281 -8.54 -12.30 15.00
C HIS A 281 -9.07 -11.16 15.88
N PRO A 282 -10.01 -11.43 16.79
CA PRO A 282 -10.64 -10.39 17.63
C PRO A 282 -9.65 -9.69 18.57
N ASP A 283 -8.54 -10.36 18.91
CA ASP A 283 -7.42 -9.83 19.69
C ASP A 283 -6.48 -8.91 18.89
N LYS A 284 -6.64 -8.82 17.56
CA LYS A 284 -5.82 -7.97 16.67
C LYS A 284 -6.57 -6.78 16.09
N VAL A 285 -7.90 -6.79 16.12
CA VAL A 285 -8.72 -5.71 15.57
C VAL A 285 -9.41 -4.97 16.71
N ALA A 286 -8.96 -3.76 16.99
CA ALA A 286 -9.52 -2.91 18.05
C ALA A 286 -10.85 -2.26 17.63
N ALA A 287 -10.93 -1.83 16.37
CA ALA A 287 -12.12 -1.16 15.84
C ALA A 287 -12.12 -1.15 14.30
N ILE A 288 -13.30 -0.88 13.73
CA ILE A 288 -13.50 -0.68 12.30
C ILE A 288 -14.17 0.68 12.08
N ALA A 289 -13.64 1.49 11.16
CA ALA A 289 -14.20 2.77 10.75
C ALA A 289 -14.44 2.75 9.22
N ILE A 290 -15.68 2.95 8.80
CA ILE A 290 -16.10 2.86 7.39
C ILE A 290 -16.59 4.20 6.87
N ARG A 291 -16.04 4.65 5.76
CA ARG A 291 -16.59 5.75 4.98
C ARG A 291 -17.79 5.25 4.17
N ASN A 292 -18.95 5.86 4.36
CA ASN A 292 -20.12 5.60 3.54
C ASN A 292 -20.07 6.44 2.26
N LEU A 293 -20.05 5.76 1.11
CA LEU A 293 -20.07 6.39 -0.20
C LEU A 293 -21.45 6.91 -0.55
N THR A 294 -21.49 7.93 -1.39
CA THR A 294 -22.75 8.38 -2.01
C THR A 294 -23.23 7.36 -3.04
N PRO A 295 -24.53 7.36 -3.41
CA PRO A 295 -25.03 6.46 -4.45
C PRO A 295 -24.29 6.57 -5.79
N SER A 296 -23.79 7.77 -6.16
CA SER A 296 -22.99 7.97 -7.37
C SER A 296 -21.60 7.37 -7.26
N GLU A 297 -20.95 7.46 -6.09
CA GLU A 297 -19.66 6.81 -5.83
C GLU A 297 -19.81 5.29 -5.86
N HIS A 298 -20.90 4.72 -5.29
CA HIS A 298 -21.19 3.29 -5.36
C HIS A 298 -21.29 2.79 -6.81
N VAL A 299 -22.04 3.50 -7.66
CA VAL A 299 -22.14 3.14 -9.09
C VAL A 299 -20.77 3.13 -9.76
N LEU A 300 -19.92 4.08 -9.43
CA LEU A 300 -18.56 4.16 -9.98
C LEU A 300 -17.65 3.04 -9.41
N SER A 301 -17.75 2.74 -8.13
CA SER A 301 -16.88 1.75 -7.47
C SER A 301 -17.23 0.30 -7.79
N HIS A 302 -18.51 -0.06 -7.91
CA HIS A 302 -18.94 -1.46 -8.16
C HIS A 302 -20.13 -1.66 -9.11
N GLY A 303 -20.63 -0.60 -9.73
CA GLY A 303 -21.67 -0.68 -10.78
C GLY A 303 -23.12 -0.66 -10.27
N THR A 304 -23.36 -0.59 -8.98
CA THR A 304 -24.69 -0.46 -8.38
C THR A 304 -24.69 0.64 -7.31
N ALA A 305 -25.88 1.22 -7.06
CA ALA A 305 -26.06 2.20 -5.98
C ALA A 305 -26.26 1.57 -4.59
N VAL A 306 -26.27 0.24 -4.52
CA VAL A 306 -26.49 -0.51 -3.28
C VAL A 306 -25.13 -0.89 -2.70
N PRO A 307 -24.86 -0.59 -1.43
CA PRO A 307 -23.64 -1.03 -0.76
C PRO A 307 -23.46 -2.55 -0.80
N ILE A 308 -22.20 -2.99 -0.82
CA ILE A 308 -21.90 -4.42 -0.67
C ILE A 308 -22.33 -4.88 0.72
N GLU A 309 -22.89 -6.09 0.80
CA GLU A 309 -23.32 -6.69 2.07
C GLU A 309 -22.18 -6.69 3.08
N LYS A 310 -22.47 -6.21 4.28
CA LYS A 310 -21.54 -6.09 5.40
C LYS A 310 -21.61 -7.34 6.25
N LEU A 311 -20.44 -7.86 6.67
CA LEU A 311 -20.38 -8.77 7.82
C LEU A 311 -20.49 -7.93 9.08
N GLU A 312 -21.62 -8.00 9.76
CA GLU A 312 -21.80 -7.41 11.08
C GLU A 312 -21.05 -8.26 12.12
N ASN A 313 -19.90 -7.80 12.55
CA ASN A 313 -19.26 -8.34 13.74
C ASN A 313 -19.62 -7.45 14.93
N LYS A 314 -20.50 -7.94 15.79
CA LYS A 314 -20.97 -7.20 16.98
C LYS A 314 -19.95 -7.15 18.12
N GLU A 315 -18.84 -7.86 18.01
CA GLU A 315 -17.81 -7.95 19.05
C GLU A 315 -16.77 -6.82 18.97
N VAL A 316 -16.62 -6.19 17.80
CA VAL A 316 -15.64 -5.13 17.56
C VAL A 316 -16.36 -3.79 17.37
N PRO A 317 -15.95 -2.71 18.04
CA PRO A 317 -16.50 -1.37 17.85
C PRO A 317 -16.47 -0.95 16.38
N PHE A 318 -17.60 -0.43 15.91
CA PHE A 318 -17.79 -0.05 14.52
C PHE A 318 -18.36 1.36 14.43
N ILE A 319 -17.71 2.24 13.67
CA ILE A 319 -18.20 3.58 13.35
C ILE A 319 -18.30 3.77 11.84
N GLU A 320 -19.27 4.57 11.40
CA GLU A 320 -19.44 4.87 9.98
C GLU A 320 -19.86 6.32 9.73
N GLY A 321 -19.47 6.85 8.57
CA GLY A 321 -19.80 8.23 8.22
C GLY A 321 -19.39 8.58 6.80
N ALA A 322 -20.06 9.58 6.22
CA ALA A 322 -19.82 9.99 4.84
C ALA A 322 -18.43 10.62 4.60
N ASP A 323 -17.81 11.14 5.65
CA ASP A 323 -16.50 11.82 5.59
C ASP A 323 -15.76 11.73 6.93
N GLY A 324 -14.53 12.23 6.96
CA GLY A 324 -13.70 12.22 8.17
C GLY A 324 -14.29 13.01 9.34
N PHE A 325 -15.05 14.08 9.09
CA PHE A 325 -15.71 14.84 10.16
C PHE A 325 -16.85 14.05 10.81
N LYS A 326 -17.57 13.23 10.03
CA LYS A 326 -18.64 12.37 10.55
C LYS A 326 -18.08 11.21 11.38
N LEU A 327 -16.96 10.64 10.94
CA LEU A 327 -16.21 9.64 11.71
C LEU A 327 -15.63 10.24 12.99
N LEU A 328 -15.05 11.44 12.92
CA LEU A 328 -14.48 12.14 14.07
C LEU A 328 -15.51 12.38 15.18
N LYS A 329 -16.76 12.68 14.84
CA LYS A 329 -17.84 12.86 15.83
C LYS A 329 -18.17 11.58 16.62
N GLN A 330 -17.76 10.43 16.12
CA GLN A 330 -18.01 9.12 16.73
C GLN A 330 -16.75 8.53 17.39
N ILE A 331 -15.65 9.28 17.42
CA ILE A 331 -14.35 8.76 17.90
C ILE A 331 -14.41 8.25 19.34
N ASP A 332 -15.33 8.79 20.15
CA ASP A 332 -15.52 8.38 21.56
C ASP A 332 -16.25 7.03 21.71
N GLN A 333 -16.85 6.51 20.63
CA GLN A 333 -17.40 5.16 20.57
C GLN A 333 -16.30 4.09 20.37
N LEU A 334 -15.11 4.51 19.96
CA LEU A 334 -13.95 3.62 19.83
C LEU A 334 -13.39 3.27 21.22
N PRO A 335 -12.74 2.10 21.37
CA PRO A 335 -12.22 1.67 22.67
C PRO A 335 -11.25 2.69 23.25
N GLN A 336 -11.20 2.76 24.56
CA GLN A 336 -10.16 3.51 25.26
C GLN A 336 -8.82 2.78 25.10
N PRO A 337 -7.67 3.49 24.94
CA PRO A 337 -6.37 2.89 24.81
C PRO A 337 -5.92 2.16 26.08
#